data_f4af0fbf6ee3f938d56186aebdbf096f
#
_entry.id   f4af0fbf6ee3f938d56186aebdbf096f
#
_cell.length_a   1.000
_cell.length_b   1.000
_cell.length_c   1.000
_cell.angle_alpha   90.00
_cell.angle_beta   90.00
_cell.angle_gamma   90.00
#
_symmetry.space_group_name_H-M   'P 1'
#
loop_
_entity.id
_entity.type
_entity.pdbx_description
1 polymer ?
#
loop_
_entity_poly.entity_id
_entity_poly.type
_entity_poly.pdbx_seq_one_letter_code
_entity_poly.pdbx_strand_id
1 'polypeptide(L)'
;MALTFVDDLGVHGLLPLTYTHGPQDCRVGILTLSQKWNLLWRRQEASLSVNSRLLPNDALLLAAQLLSQGKGLRQGGQDLVWHGQTDRVEWSNWDGEAEWITHPEDIFLKNGFQIRRDVNWLLEAGGEWALPAWSQRVDPDLHTAVYRPEQVYVHPSAIVRAAVLDASEGPIWIGESAEIMAGSMIKGPVAIGEHSSIKMGAKIYGDSTVGP
;
A
#
# COMPACT_ATOMS: atom_id res chain seq x y z
N MET A 1 -13.89 13.45 8.68
CA MET A 1 -13.61 12.04 9.04
C MET A 1 -12.22 11.95 9.60
N ALA A 2 -11.99 11.31 10.72
CA ALA A 2 -10.65 11.22 11.29
C ALA A 2 -10.33 9.76 11.61
N LEU A 3 -9.34 9.21 10.93
CA LEU A 3 -8.62 8.05 11.42
C LEU A 3 -7.57 8.53 12.42
N THR A 4 -7.48 7.84 13.53
CA THR A 4 -6.46 8.09 14.56
C THR A 4 -5.58 6.87 14.64
N PHE A 5 -4.29 7.03 14.38
CA PHE A 5 -3.31 5.94 14.53
C PHE A 5 -2.75 5.98 15.94
N VAL A 6 -2.75 4.83 16.60
CA VAL A 6 -2.34 4.70 18.00
C VAL A 6 -1.22 3.70 18.13
N ASP A 7 -0.13 4.13 18.73
CA ASP A 7 1.04 3.29 18.98
C ASP A 7 0.84 2.37 20.17
N ASP A 8 1.40 1.18 20.09
CA ASP A 8 1.58 0.25 21.19
C ASP A 8 3.07 0.00 21.48
N LEU A 9 3.39 -0.83 22.42
CA LEU A 9 4.78 -1.15 22.77
C LEU A 9 5.54 -1.87 21.66
N GLY A 10 4.84 -2.48 20.70
CA GLY A 10 5.44 -3.17 19.58
C GLY A 10 6.13 -2.26 18.55
N VAL A 11 5.91 -0.93 18.61
CA VAL A 11 6.58 0.03 17.72
C VAL A 11 8.11 0.01 17.87
N HIS A 12 8.62 -0.41 19.03
CA HIS A 12 10.06 -0.56 19.25
C HIS A 12 10.71 -1.62 18.37
N GLY A 13 9.94 -2.61 17.92
CA GLY A 13 10.42 -3.63 16.98
C GLY A 13 10.75 -3.10 15.59
N LEU A 14 10.24 -1.91 15.23
CA LEU A 14 10.47 -1.26 13.95
C LEU A 14 11.65 -0.29 13.94
N LEU A 15 12.36 -0.13 15.06
CA LEU A 15 13.57 0.69 15.08
C LEU A 15 14.64 0.12 14.15
N PRO A 16 15.43 0.97 13.45
CA PRO A 16 15.47 2.44 13.54
C PRO A 16 14.47 3.19 12.64
N LEU A 17 13.63 2.51 11.86
CA LEU A 17 12.78 3.14 10.85
C LEU A 17 11.79 4.15 11.45
N THR A 18 11.34 3.90 12.67
CA THR A 18 10.33 4.71 13.35
C THR A 18 10.89 5.80 14.27
N TYR A 19 12.18 6.17 14.13
CA TYR A 19 12.74 7.29 14.88
C TYR A 19 12.18 8.66 14.46
N THR A 20 11.88 8.82 13.19
CA THR A 20 11.45 10.10 12.62
C THR A 20 10.02 10.09 12.12
N HIS A 21 9.42 8.91 11.95
CA HIS A 21 8.08 8.70 11.43
C HIS A 21 7.37 7.64 12.24
N GLY A 22 6.03 7.72 12.33
CA GLY A 22 5.26 6.66 12.96
C GLY A 22 5.19 5.39 12.09
N PRO A 23 4.87 4.22 12.67
CA PRO A 23 4.68 2.99 11.91
C PRO A 23 3.68 3.12 10.76
N GLN A 24 2.63 3.94 10.93
CA GLN A 24 1.61 4.20 9.93
C GLN A 24 2.15 4.86 8.66
N ASP A 25 3.35 5.46 8.73
CA ASP A 25 4.01 6.10 7.58
C ASP A 25 4.94 5.12 6.83
N CYS A 26 5.13 3.90 7.37
CA CYS A 26 5.84 2.85 6.66
C CYS A 26 5.08 2.46 5.40
N ARG A 27 5.82 2.42 4.28
CA ARG A 27 5.29 1.97 2.99
C ARG A 27 5.50 0.46 2.86
N VAL A 28 4.41 -0.25 2.57
CA VAL A 28 4.43 -1.70 2.30
C VAL A 28 3.50 -1.94 1.11
N GLY A 29 4.05 -2.21 -0.03
CA GLY A 29 3.32 -2.16 -1.29
C GLY A 29 3.42 -0.79 -1.98
N ILE A 30 2.33 -0.34 -2.57
CA ILE A 30 2.22 0.98 -3.22
C ILE A 30 1.97 2.08 -2.20
N LEU A 31 1.16 1.79 -1.18
CA LEU A 31 0.65 2.72 -0.20
C LEU A 31 1.34 2.57 1.17
N THR A 32 1.42 3.66 1.94
CA THR A 32 1.73 3.57 3.38
C THR A 32 0.56 2.94 4.15
N LEU A 33 0.79 2.50 5.39
CA LEU A 33 -0.30 1.95 6.21
C LEU A 33 -1.44 2.97 6.38
N SER A 34 -1.08 4.23 6.66
CA SER A 34 -2.07 5.30 6.80
C SER A 34 -2.84 5.55 5.51
N GLN A 35 -2.18 5.52 4.35
CA GLN A 35 -2.84 5.67 3.05
C GLN A 35 -3.82 4.52 2.77
N LYS A 36 -3.44 3.26 3.09
CA LYS A 36 -4.34 2.11 2.95
C LYS A 36 -5.61 2.27 3.78
N TRP A 37 -5.47 2.56 5.06
CA TRP A 37 -6.61 2.76 5.95
C TRP A 37 -7.49 3.93 5.51
N ASN A 38 -6.90 5.07 5.12
CA ASN A 38 -7.64 6.22 4.60
C ASN A 38 -8.40 5.89 3.31
N LEU A 39 -7.78 5.17 2.38
CA LEU A 39 -8.41 4.73 1.14
C LEU A 39 -9.63 3.86 1.42
N LEU A 40 -9.51 2.89 2.32
CA LEU A 40 -10.55 1.91 2.60
C LEU A 40 -11.66 2.47 3.50
N TRP A 41 -11.33 3.41 4.40
CA TRP A 41 -12.29 4.04 5.33
C TRP A 41 -12.96 5.29 4.77
N ARG A 42 -12.56 5.79 3.60
CA ARG A 42 -12.99 7.08 3.02
C ARG A 42 -14.51 7.30 2.90
N ARG A 43 -15.30 6.23 2.83
CA ARG A 43 -16.76 6.29 2.70
C ARG A 43 -17.50 6.20 4.04
N GLN A 44 -16.78 6.08 5.15
CA GLN A 44 -17.37 5.95 6.48
C GLN A 44 -17.44 7.31 7.16
N GLU A 45 -18.55 7.60 7.85
CA GLU A 45 -18.73 8.87 8.57
C GLU A 45 -18.12 8.84 9.97
N ALA A 46 -18.05 7.67 10.59
CA ALA A 46 -17.53 7.48 11.94
C ALA A 46 -16.00 7.63 11.99
N SER A 47 -15.51 8.21 13.08
CA SER A 47 -14.08 8.18 13.40
C SER A 47 -13.67 6.79 13.89
N LEU A 48 -12.50 6.31 13.46
CA LEU A 48 -11.96 5.03 13.86
C LEU A 48 -10.54 5.23 14.40
N SER A 49 -10.24 4.60 15.52
CA SER A 49 -8.88 4.44 16.02
C SER A 49 -8.31 3.11 15.53
N VAL A 50 -7.07 3.11 15.07
CA VAL A 50 -6.40 1.97 14.46
C VAL A 50 -5.01 1.84 15.07
N ASN A 51 -4.58 0.62 15.39
CA ASN A 51 -3.20 0.38 15.78
C ASN A 51 -2.25 0.74 14.62
N SER A 52 -1.23 1.55 14.88
CA SER A 52 -0.37 2.15 13.85
C SER A 52 0.44 1.14 13.03
N ARG A 53 0.62 -0.09 13.53
CA ARG A 53 1.36 -1.18 12.89
C ARG A 53 0.47 -2.17 12.12
N LEU A 54 -0.84 -1.98 12.18
CA LEU A 54 -1.83 -2.91 11.64
C LEU A 54 -2.07 -2.67 10.14
N LEU A 55 -1.84 -3.70 9.34
CA LEU A 55 -2.22 -3.71 7.93
C LEU A 55 -3.73 -4.01 7.81
N PRO A 56 -4.48 -3.27 7.00
CA PRO A 56 -5.86 -3.60 6.75
C PRO A 56 -5.99 -4.88 5.92
N ASN A 57 -7.07 -5.63 6.16
CA ASN A 57 -7.58 -6.65 5.27
C ASN A 57 -9.10 -6.57 5.20
N ASP A 58 -9.71 -7.21 4.20
CA ASP A 58 -11.12 -7.05 3.92
C ASP A 58 -12.02 -7.53 5.06
N ALA A 59 -11.64 -8.63 5.73
CA ALA A 59 -12.39 -9.17 6.85
C ALA A 59 -12.37 -8.23 8.07
N LEU A 60 -11.20 -7.70 8.41
CA LEU A 60 -11.04 -6.74 9.50
C LEU A 60 -11.76 -5.42 9.19
N LEU A 61 -11.67 -4.95 7.95
CA LEU A 61 -12.36 -3.73 7.50
C LEU A 61 -13.88 -3.89 7.66
N LEU A 62 -14.43 -5.01 7.20
CA LEU A 62 -15.87 -5.30 7.35
C LEU A 62 -16.28 -5.34 8.82
N ALA A 63 -15.50 -6.00 9.67
CA ALA A 63 -15.77 -6.05 11.09
C ALA A 63 -15.70 -4.66 11.75
N ALA A 64 -14.71 -3.83 11.37
CA ALA A 64 -14.58 -2.46 11.85
C ALA A 64 -15.78 -1.58 11.46
N GLN A 65 -16.34 -1.77 10.24
CA GLN A 65 -17.52 -1.05 9.77
C GLN A 65 -18.80 -1.42 10.56
N LEU A 66 -18.85 -2.60 11.13
CA LEU A 66 -19.98 -3.07 11.95
C LEU A 66 -19.86 -2.68 13.44
N LEU A 67 -18.72 -2.12 13.86
CA LEU A 67 -18.53 -1.68 15.24
C LEU A 67 -19.40 -0.46 15.57
N SER A 68 -20.04 -0.52 16.74
CA SER A 68 -20.73 0.63 17.31
C SER A 68 -19.77 1.51 18.11
N GLN A 69 -20.20 2.73 18.38
CA GLN A 69 -19.46 3.66 19.26
C GLN A 69 -19.17 3.02 20.63
N GLY A 70 -17.93 3.16 21.10
CA GLY A 70 -17.47 2.57 22.36
C GLY A 70 -17.14 1.08 22.28
N LYS A 71 -17.11 0.49 21.10
CA LYS A 71 -16.71 -0.89 20.87
C LYS A 71 -15.35 -0.96 20.17
N GLY A 72 -14.64 -2.07 20.38
CA GLY A 72 -13.35 -2.33 19.74
C GLY A 72 -13.06 -3.81 19.56
N LEU A 73 -12.15 -4.10 18.65
CA LEU A 73 -11.62 -5.44 18.37
C LEU A 73 -10.21 -5.56 18.92
N ARG A 74 -9.94 -6.69 19.56
CA ARG A 74 -8.64 -7.04 20.16
C ARG A 74 -8.28 -8.48 19.82
N GLN A 75 -7.00 -8.75 19.65
CA GLN A 75 -6.49 -10.10 19.45
C GLN A 75 -5.19 -10.31 20.24
N GLY A 76 -5.14 -11.39 21.03
CA GLY A 76 -3.94 -11.72 21.80
C GLY A 76 -3.50 -10.62 22.79
N GLY A 77 -4.43 -9.80 23.27
CA GLY A 77 -4.12 -8.67 24.15
C GLY A 77 -3.72 -7.38 23.40
N GLN A 78 -3.62 -7.42 22.08
CA GLN A 78 -3.32 -6.24 21.26
C GLN A 78 -4.60 -5.62 20.71
N ASP A 79 -4.73 -4.29 20.85
CA ASP A 79 -5.83 -3.53 20.29
C ASP A 79 -5.66 -3.41 18.78
N LEU A 80 -6.71 -3.70 18.02
CA LEU A 80 -6.72 -3.64 16.56
C LEU A 80 -7.34 -2.33 16.07
N VAL A 81 -8.65 -2.23 16.23
CA VAL A 81 -9.46 -1.09 15.81
C VAL A 81 -10.57 -0.83 16.81
N TRP A 82 -10.95 0.45 17.02
CA TRP A 82 -11.99 0.81 17.98
C TRP A 82 -12.61 2.18 17.72
N HIS A 83 -13.81 2.41 18.25
CA HIS A 83 -14.47 3.69 18.29
C HIS A 83 -14.46 4.29 19.70
N GLY A 84 -13.98 5.53 19.84
CA GLY A 84 -13.98 6.26 21.10
C GLY A 84 -12.65 6.26 21.84
N GLN A 85 -12.69 6.63 23.12
CA GLN A 85 -11.49 6.69 23.99
C GLN A 85 -11.15 5.31 24.50
N THR A 86 -9.89 4.92 24.44
CA THR A 86 -9.39 3.56 24.74
C THR A 86 -9.78 3.06 26.13
N ASP A 87 -9.85 3.94 27.14
CA ASP A 87 -10.22 3.63 28.54
C ASP A 87 -11.70 3.29 28.74
N ARG A 88 -12.54 3.58 27.74
CA ARG A 88 -14.00 3.38 27.76
C ARG A 88 -14.50 2.42 26.69
N VAL A 89 -13.59 1.69 26.04
CA VAL A 89 -13.95 0.75 24.97
C VAL A 89 -14.33 -0.60 25.58
N GLU A 90 -15.46 -1.14 25.14
CA GLU A 90 -15.82 -2.53 25.37
C GLU A 90 -15.18 -3.39 24.27
N TRP A 91 -14.25 -4.23 24.67
CA TRP A 91 -13.44 -5.02 23.75
C TRP A 91 -14.07 -6.38 23.45
N SER A 92 -14.11 -6.73 22.16
CA SER A 92 -14.46 -8.06 21.68
C SER A 92 -13.21 -8.73 21.10
N ASN A 93 -13.10 -10.04 21.28
CA ASN A 93 -12.01 -10.79 20.69
C ASN A 93 -12.22 -10.91 19.17
N TRP A 94 -11.14 -10.71 18.41
CA TRP A 94 -11.10 -10.92 16.98
C TRP A 94 -10.53 -12.29 16.67
N ASP A 95 -11.31 -13.15 16.02
CA ASP A 95 -10.92 -14.52 15.69
C ASP A 95 -10.38 -14.66 14.24
N GLY A 96 -10.43 -13.57 13.45
CA GLY A 96 -9.88 -13.53 12.11
C GLY A 96 -8.37 -13.29 12.10
N GLU A 97 -7.78 -13.24 10.92
CA GLU A 97 -6.35 -12.94 10.75
C GLU A 97 -6.10 -11.43 10.92
N ALA A 98 -5.17 -11.07 11.80
CA ALA A 98 -4.64 -9.70 11.93
C ALA A 98 -3.22 -9.68 11.35
N GLU A 99 -3.00 -8.80 10.37
CA GLU A 99 -1.71 -8.65 9.69
C GLU A 99 -0.93 -7.50 10.30
N TRP A 100 0.29 -7.78 10.79
CA TRP A 100 1.12 -6.82 11.50
C TRP A 100 2.41 -6.51 10.76
N ILE A 101 2.94 -5.31 10.99
CA ILE A 101 4.33 -4.98 10.79
C ILE A 101 4.97 -4.89 12.17
N THR A 102 5.84 -5.82 12.48
CA THR A 102 6.50 -5.97 13.78
C THR A 102 7.98 -5.66 13.73
N HIS A 103 8.62 -5.97 12.61
CA HIS A 103 10.04 -5.76 12.38
C HIS A 103 10.27 -5.15 10.99
N PRO A 104 11.42 -4.50 10.74
CA PRO A 104 11.75 -3.92 9.43
C PRO A 104 11.66 -4.90 8.26
N GLU A 105 12.00 -6.18 8.50
CA GLU A 105 11.93 -7.22 7.47
C GLU A 105 10.50 -7.53 7.02
N ASP A 106 9.48 -7.28 7.84
CA ASP A 106 8.09 -7.48 7.44
C ASP A 106 7.72 -6.59 6.25
N ILE A 107 8.38 -5.43 6.12
CA ILE A 107 8.13 -4.49 5.05
C ILE A 107 8.44 -5.14 3.70
N PHE A 108 9.62 -5.74 3.53
CA PHE A 108 9.98 -6.36 2.25
C PHE A 108 9.38 -7.75 2.07
N LEU A 109 9.23 -8.54 3.14
CA LEU A 109 8.63 -9.87 3.06
C LEU A 109 7.15 -9.84 2.64
N LYS A 110 6.42 -8.80 3.05
CA LYS A 110 5.00 -8.61 2.69
C LYS A 110 4.82 -7.78 1.41
N ASN A 111 5.88 -7.13 0.91
CA ASN A 111 5.77 -6.09 -0.10
C ASN A 111 5.07 -6.55 -1.38
N GLY A 112 5.49 -7.66 -1.97
CA GLY A 112 4.91 -8.14 -3.22
C GLY A 112 3.43 -8.52 -3.11
N PHE A 113 3.03 -9.12 -2.00
CA PHE A 113 1.63 -9.40 -1.71
C PHE A 113 0.83 -8.10 -1.56
N GLN A 114 1.39 -7.12 -0.86
CA GLN A 114 0.75 -5.83 -0.65
C GLN A 114 0.67 -5.00 -1.94
N ILE A 115 1.65 -5.07 -2.84
CA ILE A 115 1.55 -4.41 -4.17
C ILE A 115 0.33 -4.94 -4.93
N ARG A 116 0.12 -6.26 -4.97
CA ARG A 116 -1.04 -6.87 -5.66
C ARG A 116 -2.36 -6.45 -5.03
N ARG A 117 -2.42 -6.44 -3.70
CA ARG A 117 -3.61 -6.01 -2.94
C ARG A 117 -3.91 -4.54 -3.18
N ASP A 118 -2.89 -3.67 -3.10
CA ASP A 118 -3.05 -2.23 -3.32
C ASP A 118 -3.55 -1.91 -4.72
N VAL A 119 -3.04 -2.58 -5.76
CA VAL A 119 -3.55 -2.41 -7.12
C VAL A 119 -5.04 -2.69 -7.18
N ASN A 120 -5.50 -3.78 -6.60
CA ASN A 120 -6.93 -4.12 -6.59
C ASN A 120 -7.75 -3.01 -5.90
N TRP A 121 -7.34 -2.58 -4.71
CA TRP A 121 -8.05 -1.52 -3.97
C TRP A 121 -8.04 -0.17 -4.70
N LEU A 122 -6.93 0.19 -5.34
CA LEU A 122 -6.82 1.43 -6.11
C LEU A 122 -7.73 1.40 -7.35
N LEU A 123 -7.79 0.27 -8.06
CA LEU A 123 -8.67 0.09 -9.21
C LEU A 123 -10.15 0.10 -8.81
N GLU A 124 -10.51 -0.57 -7.71
CA GLU A 124 -11.88 -0.55 -7.14
C GLU A 124 -12.28 0.83 -6.63
N ALA A 125 -11.31 1.58 -6.11
CA ALA A 125 -11.52 2.95 -5.67
C ALA A 125 -11.93 3.86 -6.82
N GLY A 126 -11.33 3.66 -7.99
CA GLY A 126 -11.58 4.42 -9.20
C GLY A 126 -11.14 5.88 -9.12
N GLY A 127 -11.55 6.68 -10.12
CA GLY A 127 -11.25 8.10 -10.16
C GLY A 127 -9.75 8.39 -10.21
N GLU A 128 -9.29 9.32 -9.39
CA GLU A 128 -7.88 9.72 -9.30
C GLU A 128 -6.95 8.62 -8.76
N TRP A 129 -7.51 7.60 -8.09
CA TRP A 129 -6.76 6.49 -7.51
C TRP A 129 -6.39 5.43 -8.54
N ALA A 130 -7.17 5.29 -9.61
CA ALA A 130 -6.96 4.26 -10.62
C ALA A 130 -6.07 4.77 -11.75
N LEU A 131 -4.91 4.17 -11.95
CA LEU A 131 -4.08 4.47 -13.10
C LEU A 131 -4.54 3.69 -14.35
N PRO A 132 -4.44 4.29 -15.54
CA PRO A 132 -4.69 3.58 -16.79
C PRO A 132 -3.65 2.47 -17.01
N ALA A 133 -4.08 1.36 -17.57
CA ALA A 133 -3.17 0.33 -18.04
C ALA A 133 -2.33 0.82 -19.22
N TRP A 134 -1.15 0.23 -19.42
CA TRP A 134 -0.26 0.57 -20.55
C TRP A 134 -0.97 0.50 -21.89
N SER A 135 -1.81 -0.51 -22.07
CA SER A 135 -2.62 -0.69 -23.29
C SER A 135 -3.61 0.45 -23.59
N GLN A 136 -3.87 1.31 -22.61
CA GLN A 136 -4.78 2.45 -22.71
C GLN A 136 -4.04 3.78 -22.91
N ARG A 137 -2.71 3.80 -22.95
CA ARG A 137 -1.94 5.03 -23.16
C ARG A 137 -2.15 5.56 -24.58
N VAL A 138 -2.30 6.87 -24.67
CA VAL A 138 -2.54 7.57 -25.95
C VAL A 138 -1.28 7.58 -26.82
N ASP A 139 -0.10 7.69 -26.22
CA ASP A 139 1.18 7.77 -26.92
C ASP A 139 2.27 6.96 -26.18
N PRO A 140 2.21 5.62 -26.23
CA PRO A 140 3.23 4.78 -25.62
C PRO A 140 4.54 4.85 -26.42
N ASP A 141 5.68 4.86 -25.73
CA ASP A 141 6.98 4.78 -26.38
C ASP A 141 7.13 3.47 -27.17
N LEU A 142 7.36 3.57 -28.47
CA LEU A 142 7.42 2.43 -29.39
C LEU A 142 8.65 1.54 -29.17
N HIS A 143 9.67 2.00 -28.45
CA HIS A 143 10.89 1.25 -28.15
C HIS A 143 10.81 0.53 -26.78
N THR A 144 9.72 0.72 -26.05
CA THR A 144 9.49 0.03 -24.78
C THR A 144 8.78 -1.29 -25.03
N ALA A 145 9.40 -2.39 -24.61
CA ALA A 145 8.80 -3.73 -24.66
C ALA A 145 7.95 -3.97 -23.40
N VAL A 146 6.70 -4.39 -23.59
CA VAL A 146 5.78 -4.62 -22.46
C VAL A 146 5.15 -5.99 -22.55
N TYR A 147 5.33 -6.80 -21.52
CA TYR A 147 4.68 -8.09 -21.33
C TYR A 147 3.53 -7.94 -20.34
N ARG A 148 2.34 -8.42 -20.72
CA ARG A 148 1.07 -8.27 -19.99
C ARG A 148 0.71 -6.79 -19.74
N PRO A 149 0.53 -6.01 -20.82
CA PRO A 149 0.29 -4.57 -20.76
C PRO A 149 -0.97 -4.20 -19.95
N GLU A 150 -1.90 -5.10 -19.78
CA GLU A 150 -3.10 -4.94 -18.95
C GLU A 150 -2.80 -4.94 -17.44
N GLN A 151 -1.61 -5.36 -17.01
CA GLN A 151 -1.14 -5.35 -15.63
C GLN A 151 -0.03 -4.32 -15.38
N VAL A 152 0.26 -3.47 -16.34
CA VAL A 152 1.20 -2.34 -16.20
C VAL A 152 0.40 -1.06 -16.12
N TYR A 153 0.34 -0.45 -14.95
CA TYR A 153 -0.42 0.76 -14.66
C TYR A 153 0.51 1.95 -14.58
N VAL A 154 0.25 2.98 -15.37
CA VAL A 154 1.19 4.09 -15.53
C VAL A 154 0.45 5.42 -15.46
N HIS A 155 0.89 6.29 -14.54
CA HIS A 155 0.34 7.64 -14.46
C HIS A 155 0.56 8.40 -15.78
N PRO A 156 -0.41 9.19 -16.26
CA PRO A 156 -0.30 9.92 -17.53
C PRO A 156 0.94 10.80 -17.65
N SER A 157 1.39 11.41 -16.55
CA SER A 157 2.59 12.26 -16.51
C SER A 157 3.91 11.49 -16.41
N ALA A 158 3.89 10.17 -16.18
CA ALA A 158 5.11 9.38 -16.08
C ALA A 158 5.77 9.20 -17.45
N ILE A 159 7.10 9.25 -17.45
CA ILE A 159 7.92 9.11 -18.64
C ILE A 159 8.56 7.73 -18.64
N VAL A 160 8.30 6.95 -19.68
CA VAL A 160 8.92 5.62 -19.88
C VAL A 160 9.54 5.60 -21.27
N ARG A 161 10.85 5.30 -21.37
CA ARG A 161 11.58 5.33 -22.63
C ARG A 161 12.47 4.10 -22.81
N ALA A 162 12.31 3.39 -23.92
CA ALA A 162 13.15 2.28 -24.35
C ALA A 162 13.47 1.29 -23.21
N ALA A 163 12.47 0.92 -22.45
CA ALA A 163 12.55 0.04 -21.29
C ALA A 163 11.95 -1.35 -21.60
N VAL A 164 12.11 -2.29 -20.67
CA VAL A 164 11.40 -3.56 -20.65
C VAL A 164 10.55 -3.62 -19.38
N LEU A 165 9.24 -3.76 -19.54
CA LEU A 165 8.28 -3.90 -18.44
C LEU A 165 7.64 -5.28 -18.53
N ASP A 166 7.95 -6.16 -17.59
CA ASP A 166 7.45 -7.53 -17.55
C ASP A 166 6.53 -7.75 -16.35
N ALA A 167 5.24 -7.71 -16.57
CA ALA A 167 4.21 -7.95 -15.56
C ALA A 167 3.73 -9.42 -15.52
N SER A 168 4.49 -10.37 -16.06
CA SER A 168 4.09 -11.79 -16.12
C SER A 168 3.92 -12.43 -14.74
N GLU A 169 4.66 -11.98 -13.73
CA GLU A 169 4.60 -12.49 -12.36
C GLU A 169 3.83 -11.60 -11.40
N GLY A 170 3.42 -10.42 -11.83
CA GLY A 170 2.62 -9.49 -11.02
C GLY A 170 2.60 -8.09 -11.59
N PRO A 171 1.74 -7.20 -11.05
CA PRO A 171 1.52 -5.88 -11.61
C PRO A 171 2.76 -4.97 -11.48
N ILE A 172 2.85 -4.03 -12.41
CA ILE A 172 3.79 -2.91 -12.34
C ILE A 172 2.98 -1.63 -12.21
N TRP A 173 3.29 -0.84 -11.17
CA TRP A 173 2.67 0.45 -10.89
C TRP A 173 3.71 1.55 -11.03
N ILE A 174 3.45 2.55 -11.88
CA ILE A 174 4.34 3.68 -12.13
C ILE A 174 3.59 4.96 -11.82
N GLY A 175 3.98 5.64 -10.73
CA GLY A 175 3.33 6.81 -10.17
C GLY A 175 3.54 8.09 -10.95
N GLU A 176 2.96 9.18 -10.41
CA GLU A 176 3.00 10.51 -11.00
C GLU A 176 4.44 11.01 -11.20
N SER A 177 4.71 11.57 -12.38
CA SER A 177 6.00 12.17 -12.73
C SER A 177 7.22 11.26 -12.51
N ALA A 178 7.01 9.94 -12.42
CA ALA A 178 8.09 8.96 -12.38
C ALA A 178 8.78 8.86 -13.75
N GLU A 179 10.10 8.65 -13.75
CA GLU A 179 10.90 8.51 -14.95
C GLU A 179 11.58 7.14 -15.01
N ILE A 180 11.31 6.37 -16.07
CA ILE A 180 11.97 5.12 -16.38
C ILE A 180 12.87 5.34 -17.60
N MET A 181 14.18 5.38 -17.36
CA MET A 181 15.17 5.68 -18.39
C MET A 181 15.49 4.46 -19.26
N ALA A 182 16.05 4.73 -20.43
CA ALA A 182 16.36 3.74 -21.47
C ALA A 182 17.22 2.56 -20.95
N GLY A 183 16.91 1.37 -21.44
CA GLY A 183 17.61 0.14 -21.09
C GLY A 183 17.24 -0.45 -19.72
N SER A 184 16.35 0.19 -18.98
CA SER A 184 15.87 -0.36 -17.71
C SER A 184 15.00 -1.59 -17.93
N MET A 185 15.12 -2.58 -17.04
CA MET A 185 14.32 -3.80 -17.04
C MET A 185 13.61 -3.95 -15.70
N ILE A 186 12.28 -3.99 -15.74
CA ILE A 186 11.45 -4.06 -14.54
C ILE A 186 10.56 -5.30 -14.64
N LYS A 187 10.65 -6.18 -13.64
CA LYS A 187 9.84 -7.41 -13.56
C LYS A 187 8.94 -7.33 -12.31
N GLY A 188 7.64 -7.31 -12.54
CA GLY A 188 6.63 -7.19 -11.48
C GLY A 188 6.54 -8.41 -10.54
N PRO A 189 5.91 -8.25 -9.35
CA PRO A 189 5.21 -7.04 -8.91
C PRO A 189 6.18 -5.94 -8.46
N VAL A 190 6.04 -4.75 -8.99
CA VAL A 190 6.89 -3.58 -8.67
C VAL A 190 6.04 -2.32 -8.57
N ALA A 191 6.33 -1.49 -7.58
CA ALA A 191 5.80 -0.15 -7.45
C ALA A 191 6.92 0.89 -7.60
N ILE A 192 6.75 1.83 -8.52
CA ILE A 192 7.60 3.02 -8.65
C ILE A 192 6.76 4.20 -8.20
N GLY A 193 7.16 4.81 -7.08
CA GLY A 193 6.45 5.94 -6.49
C GLY A 193 6.54 7.21 -7.33
N GLU A 194 5.77 8.20 -6.93
CA GLU A 194 5.75 9.52 -7.58
C GLU A 194 7.13 10.17 -7.58
N HIS A 195 7.45 10.93 -8.62
CA HIS A 195 8.73 11.66 -8.78
C HIS A 195 10.00 10.81 -8.70
N SER A 196 9.88 9.49 -8.72
CA SER A 196 11.04 8.57 -8.68
C SER A 196 11.70 8.46 -10.04
N SER A 197 13.02 8.26 -10.05
CA SER A 197 13.81 8.05 -11.28
C SER A 197 14.47 6.68 -11.27
N ILE A 198 14.19 5.86 -12.26
CA ILE A 198 14.90 4.63 -12.56
C ILE A 198 15.96 4.92 -13.61
N LYS A 199 17.23 4.84 -13.20
CA LYS A 199 18.38 5.23 -14.05
C LYS A 199 18.62 4.24 -15.16
N MET A 200 19.29 4.72 -16.25
CA MET A 200 19.58 3.92 -17.44
C MET A 200 20.19 2.56 -17.09
N GLY A 201 19.66 1.51 -17.70
CA GLY A 201 20.17 0.15 -17.55
C GLY A 201 19.89 -0.51 -16.19
N ALA A 202 19.10 0.11 -15.31
CA ALA A 202 18.73 -0.50 -14.04
C ALA A 202 17.92 -1.79 -14.23
N LYS A 203 18.11 -2.75 -13.33
CA LYS A 203 17.33 -3.99 -13.28
C LYS A 203 16.61 -4.08 -11.93
N ILE A 204 15.28 -4.14 -11.99
CA ILE A 204 14.43 -4.24 -10.80
C ILE A 204 13.63 -5.52 -10.92
N TYR A 205 13.77 -6.35 -9.89
CA TYR A 205 13.02 -7.59 -9.77
C TYR A 205 11.80 -7.42 -8.87
N GLY A 206 10.94 -8.42 -8.89
CA GLY A 206 9.68 -8.44 -8.15
C GLY A 206 9.79 -8.16 -6.66
N ASP A 207 8.63 -7.93 -6.07
CA ASP A 207 8.44 -7.62 -4.66
C ASP A 207 9.16 -6.32 -4.20
N SER A 208 9.38 -5.38 -5.14
CA SER A 208 10.13 -4.15 -4.88
C SER A 208 9.27 -2.90 -4.98
N THR A 209 9.49 -1.96 -4.07
CA THR A 209 8.95 -0.59 -4.13
C THR A 209 10.10 0.41 -4.15
N VAL A 210 10.07 1.36 -5.09
CA VAL A 210 11.09 2.42 -5.24
C VAL A 210 10.45 3.78 -5.04
N GLY A 211 11.04 4.61 -4.17
CA GLY A 211 10.69 6.00 -3.91
C GLY A 211 9.37 6.22 -3.27
N PRO A 212 8.89 7.51 -3.24
CA PRO A 212 9.23 8.49 -2.20
C PRO A 212 8.59 8.14 -0.90
#